data_199a6f8ea26aed1ab05d450f0e35cdce
#
_entry.id   199a6f8ea26aed1ab05d450f0e35cdce
#
_cell.length_a   1.000
_cell.length_b   1.000
_cell.length_c   1.000
_cell.angle_alpha   90.00
_cell.angle_beta   90.00
_cell.angle_gamma   90.00
#
_symmetry.space_group_name_H-M   'P 1'
#
loop_
_entity.id
_entity.type
_entity.pdbx_description
1 polymer ?
#
loop_
_entity_poly.entity_id
_entity_poly.type
_entity_poly.pdbx_seq_one_letter_code
_entity_poly.pdbx_strand_id
1 'polypeptide(L)'
;MNFGCQNMVDPLCKVLIKHPRDAYQNQTTVNHQSTQLNYTGVPNFEKALADYESFKDLLESSGADVHFLPGDESTFLDSIYTHDPCIISNGGAILCAMREKERLSEPGTMEAYFKSINIPILGRIISPGMLEGGDVVWIDEYTVAVGEGYRSNAEGIRQFRELLGKLVNEVISVPLPHWNGPDRCLHLMSNVSPIDHDLYLVYSRLLPVSFRQYLINRGIKLLEVPDEEYNSMGCNVLAVTPRKCIMIEGNPVTQGRLEAEKVKVHTYDGSEISLKGAGGPTCLTRPFLRSTA
;
A
#
# COMPACT_ATOMS: atom_id res chain seq x y z
N MET A 1 15.41 -2.82 -16.94
CA MET A 1 14.36 -1.79 -16.94
C MET A 1 14.56 -0.90 -15.72
N ASN A 2 14.15 0.37 -15.78
CA ASN A 2 14.26 1.28 -14.63
C ASN A 2 12.98 1.34 -13.80
N PHE A 3 11.95 0.59 -14.16
CA PHE A 3 10.66 0.45 -13.48
C PHE A 3 10.03 -0.91 -13.85
N GLY A 4 9.01 -1.31 -13.10
CA GLY A 4 8.24 -2.54 -13.26
C GLY A 4 7.97 -3.16 -11.90
N CYS A 5 6.69 -3.41 -11.59
CA CYS A 5 6.30 -3.86 -10.26
C CYS A 5 4.98 -4.65 -10.31
N GLN A 6 4.95 -5.72 -11.15
CA GLN A 6 3.80 -6.64 -11.21
C GLN A 6 3.98 -7.83 -10.26
N ASN A 7 4.60 -7.60 -9.12
CA ASN A 7 4.65 -8.54 -8.01
C ASN A 7 4.80 -7.79 -6.68
N MET A 8 4.61 -8.48 -5.55
CA MET A 8 4.61 -7.87 -4.22
C MET A 8 5.75 -8.37 -3.33
N VAL A 9 6.53 -9.36 -3.76
CA VAL A 9 7.45 -10.09 -2.89
C VAL A 9 8.90 -10.15 -3.38
N ASP A 10 9.16 -10.03 -4.68
CA ASP A 10 10.52 -10.02 -5.22
C ASP A 10 11.34 -8.84 -4.67
N PRO A 11 12.68 -8.91 -4.73
CA PRO A 11 13.53 -7.88 -4.14
C PRO A 11 13.11 -6.46 -4.54
N LEU A 12 12.85 -5.64 -3.53
CA LEU A 12 12.49 -4.23 -3.68
C LEU A 12 13.73 -3.45 -4.09
N CYS A 13 13.78 -3.03 -5.36
CA CYS A 13 14.92 -2.32 -5.91
C CYS A 13 14.77 -0.81 -5.82
N LYS A 14 13.55 -0.30 -6.13
CA LYS A 14 13.27 1.15 -6.05
C LYS A 14 11.90 1.40 -5.44
N VAL A 15 11.85 2.38 -4.55
CA VAL A 15 10.65 2.74 -3.83
C VAL A 15 10.51 4.26 -3.71
N LEU A 16 9.32 4.77 -3.98
CA LEU A 16 8.95 6.16 -3.75
C LEU A 16 8.25 6.29 -2.40
N ILE A 17 8.72 7.22 -1.58
CA ILE A 17 8.14 7.57 -0.29
C ILE A 17 7.94 9.09 -0.21
N LYS A 18 7.18 9.58 0.76
CA LYS A 18 7.03 11.02 1.01
C LYS A 18 7.33 11.34 2.46
N HIS A 19 8.36 12.14 2.68
CA HIS A 19 8.83 12.46 4.02
C HIS A 19 7.80 13.33 4.79
N PRO A 20 7.63 13.18 6.11
CA PRO A 20 6.73 14.03 6.91
C PRO A 20 7.01 15.53 6.78
N ARG A 21 8.25 15.96 6.53
CA ARG A 21 8.56 17.38 6.20
C ARG A 21 7.76 17.89 5.01
N ASP A 22 7.51 17.03 4.03
CA ASP A 22 6.82 17.37 2.79
C ASP A 22 5.32 17.07 2.86
N ALA A 23 4.89 16.08 3.66
CA ALA A 23 3.49 15.71 3.83
C ALA A 23 2.84 16.48 4.99
N TYR A 24 3.46 16.47 6.17
CA TYR A 24 2.94 17.10 7.40
C TYR A 24 3.36 18.57 7.53
N GLN A 25 4.50 18.94 6.94
CA GLN A 25 5.09 20.28 6.90
C GLN A 25 5.48 20.82 8.28
N ASN A 26 4.55 20.89 9.23
CA ASN A 26 4.75 21.38 10.59
C ASN A 26 3.58 20.98 11.50
N GLN A 27 3.76 21.19 12.82
CA GLN A 27 2.74 20.84 13.83
C GLN A 27 1.42 21.59 13.64
N THR A 28 1.44 22.83 13.15
CA THR A 28 0.21 23.62 12.92
C THR A 28 -0.64 22.99 11.83
N THR A 29 -0.03 22.59 10.71
CA THR A 29 -0.70 21.86 9.62
C THR A 29 -1.27 20.53 10.13
N VAL A 30 -0.48 19.76 10.90
CA VAL A 30 -0.93 18.50 11.51
C VAL A 30 -2.15 18.72 12.40
N ASN A 31 -2.13 19.71 13.29
CA ASN A 31 -3.26 20.01 14.18
C ASN A 31 -4.55 20.36 13.41
N HIS A 32 -4.40 21.09 12.31
CA HIS A 32 -5.55 21.52 11.51
C HIS A 32 -6.13 20.37 10.68
N GLN A 33 -5.30 19.58 10.00
CA GLN A 33 -5.75 18.60 9.02
C GLN A 33 -6.10 17.22 9.63
N SER A 34 -5.51 16.84 10.77
CA SER A 34 -5.72 15.51 11.35
C SER A 34 -7.19 15.24 11.70
N THR A 35 -7.92 16.24 12.17
CA THR A 35 -9.36 16.10 12.44
C THR A 35 -10.17 15.96 11.15
N GLN A 36 -9.83 16.75 10.13
CA GLN A 36 -10.50 16.72 8.82
C GLN A 36 -10.33 15.36 8.12
N LEU A 37 -9.15 14.74 8.31
CA LEU A 37 -8.78 13.46 7.70
C LEU A 37 -9.13 12.24 8.57
N ASN A 38 -9.90 12.43 9.65
CA ASN A 38 -10.33 11.36 10.57
C ASN A 38 -9.19 10.56 11.22
N TYR A 39 -8.06 11.20 11.49
CA TYR A 39 -6.97 10.59 12.26
C TYR A 39 -7.46 10.19 13.66
N THR A 40 -6.97 9.08 14.17
CA THR A 40 -7.35 8.58 15.50
C THR A 40 -6.77 9.40 16.65
N GLY A 41 -5.84 10.31 16.34
CA GLY A 41 -5.20 11.27 17.24
C GLY A 41 -4.32 12.22 16.46
N VAL A 42 -3.98 13.36 17.04
CA VAL A 42 -3.09 14.33 16.40
C VAL A 42 -1.64 13.82 16.44
N PRO A 43 -0.97 13.63 15.31
CA PRO A 43 0.46 13.27 15.29
C PRO A 43 1.33 14.34 15.94
N ASN A 44 2.38 13.91 16.64
CA ASN A 44 3.47 14.79 17.05
C ASN A 44 4.46 14.89 15.88
N PHE A 45 4.66 16.08 15.35
CA PHE A 45 5.47 16.30 14.15
C PHE A 45 6.94 15.88 14.34
N GLU A 46 7.58 16.26 15.45
CA GLU A 46 8.98 15.92 15.70
C GLU A 46 9.18 14.40 15.87
N LYS A 47 8.25 13.74 16.58
CA LYS A 47 8.29 12.29 16.70
C LYS A 47 8.01 11.60 15.35
N ALA A 48 7.10 12.13 14.54
CA ALA A 48 6.83 11.62 13.19
C ALA A 48 8.08 11.67 12.30
N LEU A 49 8.91 12.73 12.43
CA LEU A 49 10.20 12.78 11.73
C LEU A 49 11.13 11.65 12.17
N ALA A 50 11.24 11.40 13.49
CA ALA A 50 12.11 10.34 14.01
C ALA A 50 11.61 8.92 13.64
N ASP A 51 10.31 8.66 13.78
CA ASP A 51 9.68 7.38 13.37
C ASP A 51 9.95 7.11 11.88
N TYR A 52 9.85 8.15 11.05
CA TYR A 52 10.02 8.02 9.61
C TYR A 52 11.47 7.77 9.19
N GLU A 53 12.44 8.41 9.83
CA GLU A 53 13.86 8.14 9.58
C GLU A 53 14.19 6.67 9.89
N SER A 54 13.68 6.13 11.01
CA SER A 54 13.85 4.72 11.35
C SER A 54 13.23 3.78 10.30
N PHE A 55 12.04 4.12 9.80
CA PHE A 55 11.39 3.37 8.72
C PHE A 55 12.19 3.44 7.41
N LYS A 56 12.66 4.62 7.02
CA LYS A 56 13.51 4.84 5.83
C LYS A 56 14.79 4.02 5.91
N ASP A 57 15.47 4.01 7.07
CA ASP A 57 16.71 3.26 7.25
C ASP A 57 16.49 1.74 7.07
N LEU A 58 15.32 1.21 7.43
CA LEU A 58 14.96 -0.18 7.15
C LEU A 58 14.81 -0.45 5.65
N LEU A 59 14.22 0.48 4.89
CA LEU A 59 14.13 0.37 3.43
C LEU A 59 15.52 0.39 2.79
N GLU A 60 16.37 1.35 3.14
CA GLU A 60 17.74 1.46 2.62
C GLU A 60 18.60 0.24 3.00
N SER A 61 18.49 -0.24 4.24
CA SER A 61 19.21 -1.45 4.70
C SER A 61 18.72 -2.74 4.03
N SER A 62 17.54 -2.72 3.42
CA SER A 62 17.06 -3.83 2.59
C SER A 62 17.69 -3.87 1.19
N GLY A 63 18.41 -2.82 0.81
CA GLY A 63 19.02 -2.65 -0.51
C GLY A 63 18.16 -1.84 -1.50
N ALA A 64 17.04 -1.27 -1.04
CA ALA A 64 16.19 -0.44 -1.89
C ALA A 64 16.80 0.95 -2.12
N ASP A 65 16.75 1.41 -3.37
CA ASP A 65 17.01 2.80 -3.76
C ASP A 65 15.76 3.63 -3.41
N VAL A 66 15.88 4.46 -2.37
CA VAL A 66 14.76 5.22 -1.81
C VAL A 66 14.67 6.60 -2.48
N HIS A 67 13.54 6.86 -3.11
CA HIS A 67 13.21 8.09 -3.77
C HIS A 67 12.17 8.87 -2.95
N PHE A 68 12.23 10.21 -3.02
CA PHE A 68 11.31 11.08 -2.30
C PHE A 68 10.36 11.82 -3.24
N LEU A 69 9.05 11.72 -2.96
CA LEU A 69 8.04 12.57 -3.59
C LEU A 69 8.12 13.97 -2.98
N PRO A 70 8.34 15.02 -3.78
CA PRO A 70 8.44 16.38 -3.28
C PRO A 70 7.16 16.87 -2.60
N GLY A 71 7.30 17.87 -1.73
CA GLY A 71 6.17 18.61 -1.18
C GLY A 71 5.34 19.29 -2.26
N ASP A 72 4.02 19.35 -2.05
CA ASP A 72 3.07 20.03 -2.93
C ASP A 72 1.95 20.64 -2.08
N GLU A 73 1.72 21.94 -2.22
CA GLU A 73 0.75 22.69 -1.42
C GLU A 73 -0.72 22.25 -1.66
N SER A 74 -0.99 21.55 -2.77
CA SER A 74 -2.32 21.01 -3.08
C SER A 74 -2.63 19.71 -2.35
N THR A 75 -1.65 19.11 -1.66
CA THR A 75 -1.79 17.82 -0.96
C THR A 75 -1.92 18.00 0.56
N PHE A 76 -2.57 17.02 1.20
CA PHE A 76 -2.83 16.99 2.63
C PHE A 76 -1.91 15.97 3.33
N LEU A 77 -2.10 15.77 4.65
CA LEU A 77 -1.29 14.83 5.45
C LEU A 77 -1.25 13.42 4.85
N ASP A 78 -2.39 12.94 4.31
CA ASP A 78 -2.51 11.59 3.74
C ASP A 78 -1.63 11.36 2.52
N SER A 79 -1.07 12.43 1.93
CA SER A 79 -0.08 12.30 0.86
C SER A 79 1.20 11.58 1.28
N ILE A 80 1.42 11.36 2.59
CA ILE A 80 2.47 10.48 3.11
C ILE A 80 2.25 9.02 2.65
N TYR A 81 1.01 8.62 2.38
CA TYR A 81 0.63 7.27 1.93
C TYR A 81 0.72 7.17 0.40
N THR A 82 1.94 7.11 -0.09
CA THR A 82 2.26 7.13 -1.53
C THR A 82 1.77 5.91 -2.31
N HIS A 83 1.23 4.89 -1.63
CA HIS A 83 0.76 3.66 -2.27
C HIS A 83 -0.50 3.86 -3.10
N ASP A 84 -1.45 4.64 -2.57
CA ASP A 84 -2.81 4.69 -3.11
C ASP A 84 -2.98 5.47 -4.41
N PRO A 85 -2.23 6.58 -4.65
CA PRO A 85 -2.51 7.47 -5.80
C PRO A 85 -2.13 6.90 -7.16
N CYS A 86 -1.31 5.83 -7.22
CA CYS A 86 -0.93 5.22 -8.48
C CYS A 86 -0.55 3.74 -8.33
N ILE A 87 -0.55 3.03 -9.44
CA ILE A 87 -0.12 1.63 -9.55
C ILE A 87 1.00 1.57 -10.58
N ILE A 88 2.05 0.77 -10.31
CA ILE A 88 3.14 0.56 -11.26
C ILE A 88 3.00 -0.82 -11.88
N SER A 89 2.93 -0.83 -13.21
CA SER A 89 2.97 -2.04 -14.04
C SER A 89 4.29 -2.13 -14.82
N ASN A 90 4.52 -3.23 -15.52
CA ASN A 90 5.65 -3.37 -16.44
C ASN A 90 5.51 -2.46 -17.69
N GLY A 91 4.34 -1.88 -17.93
CA GLY A 91 4.07 -0.93 -19.02
C GLY A 91 4.18 0.55 -18.58
N GLY A 92 4.23 0.84 -17.30
CA GLY A 92 4.25 2.21 -16.76
C GLY A 92 3.34 2.42 -15.56
N ALA A 93 3.22 3.67 -15.15
CA ALA A 93 2.36 4.10 -14.05
C ALA A 93 0.90 4.25 -14.52
N ILE A 94 -0.04 3.74 -13.74
CA ILE A 94 -1.48 3.97 -13.88
C ILE A 94 -1.90 4.89 -12.74
N LEU A 95 -2.43 6.05 -13.08
CA LEU A 95 -2.89 7.04 -12.11
C LEU A 95 -4.28 6.65 -11.60
N CYS A 96 -4.43 6.61 -10.29
CA CYS A 96 -5.66 6.26 -9.62
C CYS A 96 -6.69 7.41 -9.62
N ALA A 97 -7.94 7.09 -9.28
CA ALA A 97 -9.00 8.06 -9.00
C ALA A 97 -9.40 7.89 -7.54
N MET A 98 -8.88 8.80 -6.71
CA MET A 98 -9.10 8.80 -5.27
C MET A 98 -10.55 9.11 -4.93
N ARG A 99 -11.10 8.43 -3.91
CA ARG A 99 -12.44 8.71 -3.40
C ARG A 99 -12.49 9.98 -2.56
N GLU A 100 -11.52 10.11 -1.65
CA GLU A 100 -11.52 11.21 -0.70
C GLU A 100 -11.13 12.52 -1.40
N LYS A 101 -11.93 13.57 -1.19
CA LYS A 101 -11.74 14.88 -1.85
C LYS A 101 -10.40 15.52 -1.51
N GLU A 102 -9.88 15.29 -0.32
CA GLU A 102 -8.59 15.79 0.16
C GLU A 102 -7.41 15.09 -0.52
N ARG A 103 -7.66 13.95 -1.19
CA ARG A 103 -6.63 13.16 -1.88
C ARG A 103 -6.70 13.26 -3.41
N LEU A 104 -7.64 14.02 -3.97
CA LEU A 104 -7.86 14.11 -5.42
C LEU A 104 -6.65 14.70 -6.19
N SER A 105 -5.82 15.51 -5.54
CA SER A 105 -4.61 16.11 -6.13
C SER A 105 -3.41 15.14 -6.18
N GLU A 106 -3.38 14.11 -5.32
CA GLU A 106 -2.23 13.21 -5.18
C GLU A 106 -1.83 12.47 -6.46
N PRO A 107 -2.75 11.94 -7.30
CA PRO A 107 -2.36 11.31 -8.57
C PRO A 107 -1.63 12.26 -9.53
N GLY A 108 -1.92 13.56 -9.46
CA GLY A 108 -1.23 14.58 -10.25
C GLY A 108 0.24 14.76 -9.83
N THR A 109 0.53 14.72 -8.53
CA THR A 109 1.90 14.80 -8.02
C THR A 109 2.71 13.56 -8.42
N MET A 110 2.09 12.38 -8.39
CA MET A 110 2.69 11.13 -8.88
C MET A 110 3.01 11.20 -10.37
N GLU A 111 2.09 11.72 -11.17
CA GLU A 111 2.30 11.92 -12.61
C GLU A 111 3.51 12.80 -12.87
N ALA A 112 3.59 13.96 -12.21
CA ALA A 112 4.69 14.89 -12.36
C ALA A 112 6.04 14.24 -11.99
N TYR A 113 6.06 13.51 -10.86
CA TYR A 113 7.26 12.81 -10.42
C TYR A 113 7.71 11.72 -11.41
N PHE A 114 6.82 10.81 -11.81
CA PHE A 114 7.19 9.69 -12.68
C PHE A 114 7.61 10.18 -14.07
N LYS A 115 6.98 11.23 -14.60
CA LYS A 115 7.44 11.89 -15.83
C LYS A 115 8.85 12.46 -15.71
N SER A 116 9.19 13.06 -14.56
CA SER A 116 10.52 13.66 -14.34
C SER A 116 11.66 12.63 -14.35
N ILE A 117 11.36 11.38 -14.01
CA ILE A 117 12.32 10.27 -14.03
C ILE A 117 12.13 9.33 -15.24
N ASN A 118 11.39 9.79 -16.27
CA ASN A 118 11.14 9.08 -17.52
C ASN A 118 10.43 7.72 -17.36
N ILE A 119 9.52 7.60 -16.38
CA ILE A 119 8.58 6.47 -16.29
C ILE A 119 7.32 6.86 -17.05
N PRO A 120 6.89 6.07 -18.07
CA PRO A 120 5.71 6.39 -18.85
C PRO A 120 4.43 6.30 -18.01
N ILE A 121 3.48 7.17 -18.31
CA ILE A 121 2.11 7.06 -17.78
C ILE A 121 1.31 6.18 -18.75
N LEU A 122 0.96 4.98 -18.30
CA LEU A 122 0.19 4.03 -19.10
C LEU A 122 -1.26 4.48 -19.29
N GLY A 123 -1.80 5.20 -18.27
CA GLY A 123 -3.13 5.77 -18.32
C GLY A 123 -3.59 6.25 -16.96
N ARG A 124 -4.88 6.63 -16.89
CA ARG A 124 -5.52 7.05 -15.65
C ARG A 124 -6.93 6.52 -15.54
N ILE A 125 -7.36 6.28 -14.31
CA ILE A 125 -8.76 5.99 -14.00
C ILE A 125 -9.51 7.32 -13.99
N ILE A 126 -10.67 7.36 -14.64
CA ILE A 126 -11.48 8.58 -14.75
C ILE A 126 -12.90 8.31 -14.26
N SER A 127 -13.56 9.37 -13.77
CA SER A 127 -14.96 9.31 -13.32
C SER A 127 -15.87 8.71 -14.40
N PRO A 128 -16.85 7.86 -14.03
CA PRO A 128 -17.24 7.49 -12.68
C PRO A 128 -16.43 6.35 -12.05
N GLY A 129 -15.35 5.90 -12.69
CA GLY A 129 -14.41 4.93 -12.13
C GLY A 129 -13.70 5.50 -10.91
N MET A 130 -13.58 4.67 -9.86
CA MET A 130 -12.75 4.90 -8.68
C MET A 130 -11.84 3.69 -8.49
N LEU A 131 -10.59 3.95 -8.15
CA LEU A 131 -9.61 2.90 -7.85
C LEU A 131 -8.48 3.51 -7.04
N GLU A 132 -8.11 2.84 -5.94
CA GLU A 132 -6.97 3.19 -5.10
C GLU A 132 -5.96 2.04 -5.05
N GLY A 133 -4.67 2.38 -4.98
CA GLY A 133 -3.60 1.38 -5.04
C GLY A 133 -3.62 0.36 -3.91
N GLY A 134 -4.17 0.72 -2.73
CA GLY A 134 -4.35 -0.19 -1.60
C GLY A 134 -5.33 -1.34 -1.85
N ASP A 135 -6.17 -1.23 -2.89
CA ASP A 135 -7.03 -2.33 -3.32
C ASP A 135 -6.35 -3.29 -4.30
N VAL A 136 -5.15 -2.99 -4.79
CA VAL A 136 -4.49 -3.75 -5.86
C VAL A 136 -3.43 -4.67 -5.31
N VAL A 137 -3.65 -5.98 -5.41
CA VAL A 137 -2.73 -7.04 -4.95
C VAL A 137 -2.28 -7.89 -6.14
N TRP A 138 -1.02 -7.78 -6.51
CA TRP A 138 -0.42 -8.68 -7.49
C TRP A 138 -0.23 -10.07 -6.88
N ILE A 139 -0.89 -11.07 -7.47
CA ILE A 139 -0.75 -12.48 -7.08
C ILE A 139 0.49 -13.10 -7.74
N ASP A 140 0.68 -12.78 -8.99
CA ASP A 140 1.87 -13.05 -9.80
C ASP A 140 1.97 -11.99 -10.91
N GLU A 141 2.99 -12.11 -11.78
CA GLU A 141 3.25 -11.15 -12.88
C GLU A 141 2.05 -10.96 -13.82
N TYR A 142 1.20 -11.97 -13.96
CA TYR A 142 0.09 -11.98 -14.93
C TYR A 142 -1.29 -11.99 -14.28
N THR A 143 -1.36 -12.00 -12.97
CA THR A 143 -2.60 -12.08 -12.19
C THR A 143 -2.66 -11.03 -11.12
N VAL A 144 -3.70 -10.22 -11.12
CA VAL A 144 -3.92 -9.17 -10.14
C VAL A 144 -5.32 -9.26 -9.54
N ALA A 145 -5.41 -9.16 -8.21
CA ALA A 145 -6.68 -9.03 -7.49
C ALA A 145 -6.93 -7.57 -7.13
N VAL A 146 -8.18 -7.15 -7.24
CA VAL A 146 -8.59 -5.77 -6.93
C VAL A 146 -9.80 -5.79 -6.01
N GLY A 147 -9.67 -5.14 -4.84
CA GLY A 147 -10.78 -4.95 -3.91
C GLY A 147 -11.89 -4.11 -4.54
N GLU A 148 -13.13 -4.57 -4.43
CA GLU A 148 -14.32 -3.83 -4.84
C GLU A 148 -15.10 -3.42 -3.60
N GLY A 149 -15.10 -2.12 -3.30
CA GLY A 149 -15.67 -1.59 -2.08
C GLY A 149 -15.94 -0.09 -2.17
N TYR A 150 -15.78 0.61 -1.08
CA TYR A 150 -16.00 2.06 -1.04
C TYR A 150 -14.90 2.87 -1.73
N ARG A 151 -13.69 2.33 -1.84
CA ARG A 151 -12.51 3.03 -2.40
C ARG A 151 -12.29 2.71 -3.88
N SER A 152 -12.70 1.53 -4.32
CA SER A 152 -12.63 1.11 -5.72
C SER A 152 -13.97 0.51 -6.14
N ASN A 153 -14.43 0.84 -7.34
CA ASN A 153 -15.70 0.36 -7.86
C ASN A 153 -15.54 -0.46 -9.14
N ALA A 154 -16.60 -1.16 -9.56
CA ALA A 154 -16.60 -2.00 -10.74
C ALA A 154 -16.14 -1.27 -12.01
N GLU A 155 -16.49 0.01 -12.16
CA GLU A 155 -16.07 0.81 -13.32
C GLU A 155 -14.56 1.11 -13.29
N GLY A 156 -14.01 1.45 -12.12
CA GLY A 156 -12.55 1.62 -11.95
C GLY A 156 -11.78 0.34 -12.27
N ILE A 157 -12.28 -0.81 -11.80
CA ILE A 157 -11.70 -2.14 -12.09
C ILE A 157 -11.77 -2.44 -13.59
N ARG A 158 -12.88 -2.11 -14.26
CA ARG A 158 -13.02 -2.27 -15.71
C ARG A 158 -11.97 -1.45 -16.48
N GLN A 159 -11.83 -0.16 -16.14
CA GLN A 159 -10.84 0.72 -16.76
C GLN A 159 -9.41 0.23 -16.49
N PHE A 160 -9.12 -0.20 -15.27
CA PHE A 160 -7.82 -0.77 -14.89
C PHE A 160 -7.46 -1.99 -15.74
N ARG A 161 -8.42 -2.92 -15.93
CA ARG A 161 -8.24 -4.08 -16.81
C ARG A 161 -7.93 -3.66 -18.25
N GLU A 162 -8.63 -2.67 -18.78
CA GLU A 162 -8.39 -2.15 -20.12
C GLU A 162 -7.01 -1.52 -20.27
N LEU A 163 -6.58 -0.73 -19.29
CA LEU A 163 -5.24 -0.12 -19.28
C LEU A 163 -4.12 -1.18 -19.22
N LEU A 164 -4.29 -2.21 -18.42
CA LEU A 164 -3.32 -3.30 -18.36
C LEU A 164 -3.29 -4.13 -19.65
N GLY A 165 -4.43 -4.31 -20.31
CA GLY A 165 -4.52 -4.99 -21.59
C GLY A 165 -3.85 -6.37 -21.59
N LYS A 166 -2.83 -6.52 -22.42
CA LYS A 166 -2.06 -7.78 -22.57
C LYS A 166 -0.95 -7.97 -21.53
N LEU A 167 -0.73 -7.00 -20.63
CA LEU A 167 0.26 -7.12 -19.56
C LEU A 167 -0.16 -8.14 -18.49
N VAL A 168 -1.47 -8.47 -18.43
CA VAL A 168 -2.02 -9.45 -17.50
C VAL A 168 -2.96 -10.42 -18.21
N ASN A 169 -3.05 -11.61 -17.65
CA ASN A 169 -4.01 -12.63 -18.09
C ASN A 169 -5.34 -12.55 -17.31
N GLU A 170 -5.27 -12.12 -16.04
CA GLU A 170 -6.42 -12.15 -15.15
C GLU A 170 -6.45 -10.91 -14.23
N VAL A 171 -7.63 -10.30 -14.11
CA VAL A 171 -7.97 -9.29 -13.11
C VAL A 171 -9.16 -9.81 -12.31
N ILE A 172 -8.96 -10.07 -11.02
CA ILE A 172 -9.95 -10.65 -10.12
C ILE A 172 -10.58 -9.52 -9.30
N SER A 173 -11.91 -9.32 -9.43
CA SER A 173 -12.64 -8.46 -8.49
C SER A 173 -12.90 -9.23 -7.19
N VAL A 174 -12.56 -8.59 -6.06
CA VAL A 174 -12.72 -9.14 -4.71
C VAL A 174 -13.69 -8.24 -3.93
N PRO A 175 -14.96 -8.62 -3.78
CA PRO A 175 -15.92 -7.80 -3.05
C PRO A 175 -15.54 -7.67 -1.58
N LEU A 176 -15.42 -6.41 -1.11
CA LEU A 176 -15.10 -6.11 0.28
C LEU A 176 -16.37 -5.85 1.11
N PRO A 177 -16.39 -6.22 2.39
CA PRO A 177 -17.54 -6.03 3.25
C PRO A 177 -17.71 -4.57 3.67
N HIS A 178 -18.93 -4.22 4.14
CA HIS A 178 -19.22 -2.90 4.71
C HIS A 178 -18.34 -2.54 5.91
N TRP A 179 -17.99 -3.50 6.72
CA TRP A 179 -17.19 -3.38 7.95
C TRP A 179 -17.68 -2.21 8.85
N ASN A 180 -16.87 -1.15 9.02
CA ASN A 180 -17.17 0.00 9.88
C ASN A 180 -17.71 1.22 9.11
N GLY A 181 -18.21 1.02 7.89
CA GLY A 181 -18.87 2.05 7.08
C GLY A 181 -17.98 2.74 6.03
N PRO A 182 -18.60 3.67 5.26
CA PRO A 182 -17.94 4.29 4.12
C PRO A 182 -16.80 5.24 4.50
N ASP A 183 -16.81 5.79 5.73
CA ASP A 183 -15.82 6.76 6.19
C ASP A 183 -14.56 6.11 6.79
N ARG A 184 -14.54 4.77 6.80
CA ARG A 184 -13.36 3.99 7.22
C ARG A 184 -12.66 3.40 6.02
N CYS A 185 -11.35 3.57 5.98
CA CYS A 185 -10.54 2.94 4.96
C CYS A 185 -10.55 1.42 5.17
N LEU A 186 -11.01 0.69 4.17
CA LEU A 186 -10.86 -0.75 4.05
C LEU A 186 -10.42 -1.03 2.62
N HIS A 187 -9.15 -1.27 2.42
CA HIS A 187 -8.59 -1.76 1.17
C HIS A 187 -8.42 -3.29 1.21
N LEU A 188 -8.26 -3.92 0.06
CA LEU A 188 -7.92 -5.34 0.01
C LEU A 188 -6.61 -5.63 0.77
N MET A 189 -5.62 -4.73 0.66
CA MET A 189 -4.35 -4.83 1.38
C MET A 189 -4.45 -4.58 2.90
N SER A 190 -5.61 -4.15 3.41
CA SER A 190 -5.87 -4.18 4.85
C SER A 190 -6.03 -5.60 5.37
N ASN A 191 -6.37 -6.55 4.48
CA ASN A 191 -6.72 -7.93 4.83
C ASN A 191 -5.76 -8.97 4.22
N VAL A 192 -4.84 -8.54 3.34
CA VAL A 192 -3.90 -9.43 2.64
C VAL A 192 -2.57 -8.72 2.45
N SER A 193 -1.48 -9.34 2.92
CA SER A 193 -0.11 -8.94 2.60
C SER A 193 0.68 -10.14 2.09
N PRO A 194 1.07 -10.18 0.82
CA PRO A 194 1.99 -11.18 0.30
C PRO A 194 3.36 -11.05 0.98
N ILE A 195 3.88 -12.17 1.51
CA ILE A 195 5.17 -12.25 2.21
C ILE A 195 6.19 -13.02 1.38
N ASP A 196 5.70 -13.99 0.61
CA ASP A 196 6.44 -14.79 -0.35
C ASP A 196 5.47 -15.25 -1.45
N HIS A 197 5.97 -15.85 -2.52
CA HIS A 197 5.15 -16.42 -3.59
C HIS A 197 4.17 -17.49 -3.09
N ASP A 198 4.55 -18.20 -2.01
CA ASP A 198 3.78 -19.30 -1.42
C ASP A 198 3.21 -18.98 -0.02
N LEU A 199 3.41 -17.75 0.48
CA LEU A 199 3.03 -17.39 1.84
C LEU A 199 2.41 -15.98 1.90
N TYR A 200 1.17 -15.88 2.33
CA TYR A 200 0.46 -14.63 2.52
C TYR A 200 0.00 -14.48 3.97
N LEU A 201 0.18 -13.30 4.52
CA LEU A 201 -0.44 -12.87 5.77
C LEU A 201 -1.86 -12.39 5.47
N VAL A 202 -2.86 -12.88 6.21
CA VAL A 202 -4.27 -12.56 5.94
C VAL A 202 -5.06 -12.30 7.21
N TYR A 203 -6.12 -11.49 7.08
CA TYR A 203 -7.19 -11.41 8.07
C TYR A 203 -8.48 -11.96 7.44
N SER A 204 -8.66 -13.27 7.53
CA SER A 204 -9.71 -14.01 6.82
C SER A 204 -11.14 -13.58 7.14
N ARG A 205 -11.39 -12.96 8.31
CA ARG A 205 -12.73 -12.51 8.72
C ARG A 205 -13.34 -11.47 7.77
N LEU A 206 -12.51 -10.70 7.09
CA LEU A 206 -12.93 -9.65 6.15
C LEU A 206 -12.65 -10.02 4.69
N LEU A 207 -12.23 -11.26 4.43
CA LEU A 207 -12.04 -11.77 3.07
C LEU A 207 -13.26 -12.59 2.60
N PRO A 208 -13.71 -12.43 1.35
CA PRO A 208 -14.73 -13.32 0.79
C PRO A 208 -14.18 -14.74 0.68
N VAL A 209 -15.06 -15.73 0.95
CA VAL A 209 -14.71 -17.16 0.90
C VAL A 209 -14.12 -17.54 -0.46
N SER A 210 -14.66 -17.00 -1.54
CA SER A 210 -14.19 -17.25 -2.91
C SER A 210 -12.73 -16.85 -3.12
N PHE A 211 -12.33 -15.67 -2.64
CA PHE A 211 -10.95 -15.21 -2.78
C PHE A 211 -9.99 -15.99 -1.88
N ARG A 212 -10.39 -16.24 -0.63
CA ARG A 212 -9.59 -17.08 0.28
C ARG A 212 -9.36 -18.47 -0.33
N GLN A 213 -10.40 -19.09 -0.88
CA GLN A 213 -10.29 -20.40 -1.54
C GLN A 213 -9.45 -20.34 -2.82
N TYR A 214 -9.54 -19.25 -3.58
CA TYR A 214 -8.68 -19.00 -4.74
C TYR A 214 -7.20 -19.04 -4.37
N LEU A 215 -6.80 -18.31 -3.31
CA LEU A 215 -5.41 -18.30 -2.84
C LEU A 215 -4.94 -19.71 -2.41
N ILE A 216 -5.76 -20.44 -1.66
CA ILE A 216 -5.45 -21.82 -1.23
C ILE A 216 -5.29 -22.74 -2.42
N ASN A 217 -6.18 -22.66 -3.43
CA ASN A 217 -6.12 -23.49 -4.63
C ASN A 217 -4.88 -23.21 -5.48
N ARG A 218 -4.27 -22.03 -5.35
CA ARG A 218 -2.99 -21.69 -5.97
C ARG A 218 -1.78 -22.19 -5.15
N GLY A 219 -2.02 -22.91 -4.06
CA GLY A 219 -0.96 -23.42 -3.19
C GLY A 219 -0.38 -22.39 -2.22
N ILE A 220 -1.01 -21.23 -2.07
CA ILE A 220 -0.56 -20.17 -1.16
C ILE A 220 -0.97 -20.53 0.26
N LYS A 221 0.01 -20.60 1.16
CA LYS A 221 -0.21 -20.76 2.59
C LYS A 221 -0.70 -19.44 3.19
N LEU A 222 -1.82 -19.50 3.90
CA LEU A 222 -2.42 -18.34 4.57
C LEU A 222 -2.03 -18.33 6.05
N LEU A 223 -1.38 -17.28 6.51
CA LEU A 223 -1.02 -17.04 7.89
C LEU A 223 -1.98 -16.00 8.47
N GLU A 224 -2.72 -16.38 9.51
CA GLU A 224 -3.80 -15.55 10.06
C GLU A 224 -3.25 -14.49 11.02
N VAL A 225 -3.76 -13.26 10.90
CA VAL A 225 -3.61 -12.20 11.90
C VAL A 225 -4.65 -12.39 12.98
N PRO A 226 -4.33 -12.34 14.28
CA PRO A 226 -5.33 -12.45 15.34
C PRO A 226 -6.16 -11.15 15.42
N ASP A 227 -7.39 -11.28 15.97
CA ASP A 227 -8.33 -10.15 16.06
C ASP A 227 -7.76 -8.96 16.84
N GLU A 228 -6.99 -9.24 17.88
CA GLU A 228 -6.40 -8.25 18.76
C GLU A 228 -5.35 -7.38 18.05
N GLU A 229 -4.71 -7.91 17.00
CA GLU A 229 -3.66 -7.22 16.25
C GLU A 229 -4.15 -6.65 14.91
N TYR A 230 -5.43 -6.80 14.57
CA TYR A 230 -5.96 -6.25 13.32
C TYR A 230 -5.98 -4.71 13.33
N ASN A 231 -6.49 -4.12 14.42
CA ASN A 231 -6.58 -2.66 14.55
C ASN A 231 -5.21 -1.97 14.76
N SER A 232 -4.20 -2.71 15.22
CA SER A 232 -2.80 -2.25 15.30
C SER A 232 -2.01 -2.48 14.01
N MET A 233 -2.72 -2.72 12.89
CA MET A 233 -2.14 -2.90 11.56
C MET A 233 -1.28 -4.16 11.41
N GLY A 234 -1.53 -5.21 12.20
CA GLY A 234 -0.81 -6.47 12.12
C GLY A 234 -0.84 -7.12 10.73
N CYS A 235 -1.88 -6.83 9.93
CA CYS A 235 -1.97 -7.34 8.55
C CYS A 235 -1.26 -6.47 7.51
N ASN A 236 -0.85 -5.23 7.83
CA ASN A 236 -0.17 -4.35 6.89
C ASN A 236 1.34 -4.56 6.97
N VAL A 237 1.87 -5.42 6.12
CA VAL A 237 3.27 -5.84 6.11
C VAL A 237 3.86 -5.69 4.71
N LEU A 238 5.02 -5.04 4.62
CA LEU A 238 5.74 -4.84 3.37
C LEU A 238 6.83 -5.89 3.19
N ALA A 239 6.70 -6.79 2.23
CA ALA A 239 7.79 -7.65 1.82
C ALA A 239 8.85 -6.83 1.05
N VAL A 240 10.11 -6.92 1.51
CA VAL A 240 11.25 -6.29 0.82
C VAL A 240 12.04 -7.27 -0.03
N THR A 241 12.00 -8.54 0.32
CA THR A 241 12.38 -9.71 -0.50
C THR A 241 11.53 -10.90 -0.05
N PRO A 242 11.48 -12.01 -0.78
CA PRO A 242 10.81 -13.20 -0.30
C PRO A 242 11.28 -13.56 1.13
N ARG A 243 10.33 -13.77 2.03
CA ARG A 243 10.53 -14.08 3.46
C ARG A 243 11.36 -13.04 4.25
N LYS A 244 11.38 -11.79 3.80
CA LYS A 244 11.92 -10.67 4.57
C LYS A 244 10.97 -9.49 4.48
N CYS A 245 10.51 -8.98 5.62
CA CYS A 245 9.48 -7.95 5.64
C CYS A 245 9.70 -6.87 6.71
N ILE A 246 8.97 -5.76 6.54
CA ILE A 246 8.87 -4.66 7.50
C ILE A 246 7.43 -4.60 8.00
N MET A 247 7.22 -4.47 9.31
CA MET A 247 5.92 -4.30 9.96
C MET A 247 6.01 -3.29 11.11
N ILE A 248 4.85 -2.83 11.57
CA ILE A 248 4.75 -1.94 12.72
C ILE A 248 4.97 -2.74 14.02
N GLU A 249 5.67 -2.17 14.97
CA GLU A 249 5.80 -2.72 16.34
C GLU A 249 4.44 -2.89 17.03
N GLY A 250 4.39 -3.73 18.07
CA GLY A 250 3.18 -3.93 18.86
C GLY A 250 2.26 -5.06 18.36
N ASN A 251 2.73 -5.88 17.41
CA ASN A 251 1.99 -7.03 16.86
C ASN A 251 2.76 -8.35 17.11
N PRO A 252 3.02 -8.74 18.39
CA PRO A 252 3.93 -9.84 18.72
C PRO A 252 3.43 -11.22 18.28
N VAL A 253 2.13 -11.46 18.24
CA VAL A 253 1.57 -12.75 17.80
C VAL A 253 1.76 -12.92 16.29
N THR A 254 1.46 -11.88 15.51
CA THR A 254 1.68 -11.88 14.05
C THR A 254 3.17 -12.02 13.73
N GLN A 255 4.02 -11.25 14.41
CA GLN A 255 5.47 -11.37 14.26
C GLN A 255 5.95 -12.79 14.54
N GLY A 256 5.56 -13.39 15.68
CA GLY A 256 5.95 -14.75 16.04
C GLY A 256 5.47 -15.80 15.03
N ARG A 257 4.26 -15.62 14.45
CA ARG A 257 3.77 -16.49 13.37
C ARG A 257 4.60 -16.39 12.11
N LEU A 258 5.00 -15.17 11.70
CA LEU A 258 5.88 -14.95 10.55
C LEU A 258 7.26 -15.58 10.78
N GLU A 259 7.87 -15.36 11.95
CA GLU A 259 9.17 -15.92 12.32
C GLU A 259 9.17 -17.45 12.36
N ALA A 260 8.06 -18.07 12.82
CA ALA A 260 7.87 -19.52 12.77
C ALA A 260 7.88 -20.07 11.32
N GLU A 261 7.46 -19.27 10.34
CA GLU A 261 7.55 -19.56 8.91
C GLU A 261 8.91 -19.17 8.30
N LYS A 262 9.91 -18.89 9.12
CA LYS A 262 11.27 -18.49 8.71
C LYS A 262 11.30 -17.15 7.97
N VAL A 263 10.34 -16.28 8.23
CA VAL A 263 10.34 -14.90 7.73
C VAL A 263 11.23 -14.05 8.62
N LYS A 264 12.14 -13.29 8.03
CA LYS A 264 12.90 -12.27 8.75
C LYS A 264 12.07 -11.01 8.88
N VAL A 265 11.65 -10.69 10.09
CA VAL A 265 10.79 -9.54 10.38
C VAL A 265 11.63 -8.39 10.92
N HIS A 266 11.46 -7.20 10.35
CA HIS A 266 11.98 -5.95 10.87
C HIS A 266 10.81 -5.09 11.31
N THR A 267 10.95 -4.40 12.45
CA THR A 267 9.89 -3.55 13.00
C THR A 267 10.34 -2.11 13.14
N TYR A 268 9.38 -1.19 13.14
CA TYR A 268 9.58 0.24 13.41
C TYR A 268 8.45 0.78 14.29
N ASP A 269 8.73 1.84 15.04
CA ASP A 269 7.68 2.58 15.76
C ASP A 269 6.87 3.41 14.75
N GLY A 270 5.65 2.97 14.50
CA GLY A 270 4.72 3.63 13.58
C GLY A 270 3.65 4.47 14.29
N SER A 271 3.86 4.85 15.54
CA SER A 271 2.82 5.51 16.35
C SER A 271 2.33 6.82 15.74
N GLU A 272 3.21 7.61 15.12
CA GLU A 272 2.86 8.92 14.56
C GLU A 272 2.58 8.91 13.06
N ILE A 273 3.24 8.05 12.31
CA ILE A 273 3.18 8.01 10.83
C ILE A 273 2.24 6.93 10.30
N SER A 274 1.87 5.97 11.13
CA SER A 274 1.07 4.81 10.72
C SER A 274 -0.23 4.68 11.50
N LEU A 275 -0.17 4.50 12.83
CA LEU A 275 -1.35 4.16 13.62
C LEU A 275 -2.39 5.28 13.67
N LYS A 276 -1.97 6.54 13.73
CA LYS A 276 -2.88 7.69 13.81
C LYS A 276 -3.58 7.98 12.49
N GLY A 277 -2.92 7.80 11.35
CA GLY A 277 -3.48 7.98 10.02
C GLY A 277 -3.99 6.71 9.35
N ALA A 278 -3.91 5.56 10.06
CA ALA A 278 -4.39 4.26 9.60
C ALA A 278 -3.69 3.75 8.30
N GLY A 279 -2.38 3.98 8.15
CA GLY A 279 -1.60 3.49 7.02
C GLY A 279 -0.26 2.87 7.45
N GLY A 280 -0.05 1.58 7.19
CA GLY A 280 1.17 0.85 7.56
C GLY A 280 2.31 0.97 6.53
N PRO A 281 3.35 0.13 6.63
CA PRO A 281 4.55 0.24 5.81
C PRO A 281 4.28 0.10 4.30
N THR A 282 3.27 -0.67 3.92
CA THR A 282 2.86 -0.73 2.51
C THR A 282 2.26 0.59 2.05
N CYS A 283 1.38 1.20 2.86
CA CYS A 283 0.75 2.48 2.52
C CYS A 283 1.79 3.62 2.38
N LEU A 284 2.82 3.62 3.22
CA LEU A 284 3.92 4.60 3.21
C LEU A 284 4.85 4.48 1.99
N THR A 285 4.66 3.45 1.14
CA THR A 285 5.60 3.15 0.04
C THR A 285 4.88 2.95 -1.28
N ARG A 286 5.46 3.45 -2.36
CA ARG A 286 5.12 3.05 -3.73
C ARG A 286 6.32 2.37 -4.38
N PRO A 287 6.43 1.05 -4.27
CA PRO A 287 7.40 0.30 -5.07
C PRO A 287 7.22 0.61 -6.56
N PHE A 288 8.31 0.92 -7.26
CA PHE A 288 8.25 1.16 -8.70
C PHE A 288 9.27 0.33 -9.50
N LEU A 289 10.14 -0.38 -8.81
CA LEU A 289 10.95 -1.44 -9.37
C LEU A 289 11.12 -2.57 -8.37
N ARG A 290 10.71 -3.77 -8.76
CA ARG A 290 11.11 -5.02 -8.14
C ARG A 290 11.91 -5.84 -9.16
N SER A 291 12.99 -6.51 -8.71
CA SER A 291 13.70 -7.41 -9.61
C SER A 291 12.81 -8.61 -9.91
N THR A 292 12.79 -9.05 -11.14
CA THR A 292 12.37 -10.41 -11.47
C THR A 292 13.51 -11.36 -11.13
N ALA A 293 13.21 -12.41 -10.39
CA ALA A 293 14.19 -13.46 -10.07
C ALA A 293 14.73 -14.12 -11.32
#